data_d5fa1d59dfb0c4b3b9055b3dd8be939e
#
_entry.id   d5fa1d59dfb0c4b3b9055b3dd8be939e
#
_cell.length_a   1.000
_cell.length_b   1.000
_cell.length_c   1.000
_cell.angle_alpha   90.00
_cell.angle_beta   90.00
_cell.angle_gamma   90.00
#
_symmetry.space_group_name_H-M   'P 1'
#
loop_
_entity.id
_entity.type
_entity.pdbx_description
1 polymer ?
#
loop_
_entity_poly.entity_id
_entity_poly.type
_entity_poly.pdbx_seq_one_letter_code
_entity_poly.pdbx_strand_id
1 'polypeptide(L)'
;MILFLLFLSTTALSQSAVNDFSNAANFELANEKLLKISGTKRIILVSNSQDSFAKGDYITILINKVPVARGVVPKQEENQAAVKVTKVYDEELFKNFFVNQDVQILRGDDSAYGKPADNQDDQFKITDSESLYDDTTLLEEDLYGDESQQTGVIKNDNIASVGIGLVDGFNTAGKQDTNTQYNAAWSFQVEKNIWIEGFIGRHLIRAFPADDIDTAVNQYIFRAKYSFEGPLYTVFMPYVGYKFATADSPGAGDVSKVGSDQAQRELDLVASVEQDEFVFGATGFKRLVPGWFLRVDIGTDVMGVGLALEF
;
A
#
# COMPACT_ATOMS: atom_id res chain seq x y z
N MET A 1 30.53 -4.56 6.26
CA MET A 1 30.57 -5.40 7.49
C MET A 1 29.65 -4.88 8.61
N ILE A 2 28.96 -3.75 8.45
CA ILE A 2 28.04 -3.18 9.48
C ILE A 2 26.58 -3.58 9.24
N LEU A 3 26.22 -4.02 8.05
CA LEU A 3 24.82 -4.38 7.72
C LEU A 3 24.40 -5.78 8.21
N PHE A 4 25.36 -6.63 8.58
CA PHE A 4 25.06 -8.02 9.03
C PHE A 4 24.75 -8.15 10.53
N LEU A 5 25.04 -7.11 11.31
CA LEU A 5 24.79 -7.09 12.77
C LEU A 5 23.38 -6.63 13.15
N LEU A 6 22.61 -6.05 12.22
CA LEU A 6 21.24 -5.58 12.47
C LEU A 6 20.18 -6.70 12.32
N PHE A 7 20.52 -7.84 11.70
CA PHE A 7 19.59 -8.96 11.54
C PHE A 7 19.59 -9.99 12.69
N LEU A 8 20.55 -9.92 13.59
CA LEU A 8 20.68 -10.88 14.71
C LEU A 8 20.03 -10.42 16.01
N SER A 9 19.51 -9.18 16.08
CA SER A 9 18.86 -8.66 17.29
C SER A 9 17.33 -8.78 17.32
N THR A 10 16.69 -9.25 16.24
CA THR A 10 15.22 -9.34 16.15
C THR A 10 14.64 -10.69 16.59
N THR A 11 15.47 -11.69 16.88
CA THR A 11 14.98 -13.02 17.31
C THR A 11 14.77 -13.16 18.83
N ALA A 12 15.19 -12.20 19.63
CA ALA A 12 15.04 -12.26 21.09
C ALA A 12 13.75 -11.64 21.64
N LEU A 13 12.99 -10.90 20.82
CA LEU A 13 11.75 -10.23 21.25
C LEU A 13 10.47 -11.02 20.97
N SER A 14 10.54 -12.14 20.23
CA SER A 14 9.36 -12.93 19.89
C SER A 14 8.98 -14.01 20.92
N GLN A 15 9.83 -14.29 21.90
CA GLN A 15 9.57 -15.36 22.88
C GLN A 15 8.94 -14.87 24.21
N SER A 16 8.95 -13.59 24.52
CA SER A 16 8.29 -13.11 25.75
C SER A 16 6.82 -12.76 25.58
N ALA A 17 6.32 -12.63 24.34
CA ALA A 17 4.93 -12.29 24.07
C ALA A 17 3.96 -13.49 24.05
N VAL A 18 4.49 -14.72 24.09
CA VAL A 18 3.65 -15.93 23.96
C VAL A 18 3.14 -16.45 25.34
N ASN A 19 3.73 -16.00 26.44
CA ASN A 19 3.39 -16.54 27.77
C ASN A 19 2.36 -15.71 28.57
N ASP A 20 1.89 -14.57 28.05
CA ASP A 20 0.91 -13.73 28.75
C ASP A 20 -0.56 -14.01 28.37
N PHE A 21 -0.82 -14.97 27.48
CA PHE A 21 -2.19 -15.35 27.08
C PHE A 21 -2.88 -16.33 28.03
N SER A 22 -2.29 -16.70 29.15
CA SER A 22 -2.88 -17.63 30.12
C SER A 22 -3.70 -16.97 31.25
N ASN A 23 -3.74 -15.66 31.34
CA ASN A 23 -4.68 -14.96 32.18
C ASN A 23 -5.97 -14.75 31.41
N ALA A 24 -7.05 -15.40 31.83
CA ALA A 24 -8.39 -15.25 31.30
C ALA A 24 -8.66 -13.75 31.06
N ALA A 25 -8.51 -13.34 29.82
CA ALA A 25 -8.81 -11.98 29.41
C ALA A 25 -10.28 -11.75 29.78
N ASN A 26 -10.54 -10.78 30.63
CA ASN A 26 -11.87 -10.18 30.74
C ASN A 26 -12.11 -9.54 29.37
N PHE A 27 -12.76 -10.31 28.49
CA PHE A 27 -13.22 -9.79 27.21
C PHE A 27 -14.24 -8.71 27.52
N GLU A 28 -13.85 -7.45 27.35
CA GLU A 28 -14.77 -6.33 27.47
C GLU A 28 -15.81 -6.43 26.37
N LEU A 29 -17.02 -6.81 26.74
CA LEU A 29 -18.16 -6.82 25.85
C LEU A 29 -18.65 -5.39 25.70
N ALA A 30 -18.56 -4.84 24.51
CA ALA A 30 -19.16 -3.56 24.20
C ALA A 30 -20.67 -3.73 24.05
N ASN A 31 -21.46 -2.85 24.72
CA ASN A 31 -22.90 -2.82 24.57
C ASN A 31 -23.25 -1.79 23.50
N GLU A 32 -23.79 -2.25 22.40
CA GLU A 32 -24.07 -1.46 21.19
C GLU A 32 -25.51 -1.75 20.71
N LYS A 33 -25.97 -1.02 19.68
CA LYS A 33 -27.30 -1.18 19.08
C LYS A 33 -27.21 -1.53 17.60
N LEU A 34 -28.13 -2.35 17.13
CA LEU A 34 -28.33 -2.57 15.71
C LEU A 34 -29.04 -1.36 15.12
N LEU A 35 -28.36 -0.57 14.28
CA LEU A 35 -28.92 0.67 13.70
C LEU A 35 -29.72 0.35 12.44
N LYS A 36 -29.23 -0.56 11.59
CA LYS A 36 -29.88 -0.96 10.35
C LYS A 36 -29.49 -2.38 9.98
N ILE A 37 -30.36 -3.07 9.27
CA ILE A 37 -30.15 -4.46 8.83
C ILE A 37 -30.56 -4.55 7.38
N SER A 38 -29.67 -5.02 6.50
CA SER A 38 -30.00 -5.23 5.08
C SER A 38 -31.09 -6.27 4.88
N GLY A 39 -31.79 -6.21 3.77
CA GLY A 39 -32.84 -7.19 3.42
C GLY A 39 -32.34 -8.62 3.39
N THR A 40 -31.11 -8.84 2.94
CA THR A 40 -30.43 -10.16 2.95
C THR A 40 -29.86 -10.54 4.32
N LYS A 41 -29.80 -9.60 5.26
CA LYS A 41 -29.11 -9.72 6.56
C LYS A 41 -27.61 -10.01 6.47
N ARG A 42 -27.00 -9.79 5.28
CA ARG A 42 -25.56 -9.98 5.09
C ARG A 42 -24.74 -8.83 5.65
N ILE A 43 -25.37 -7.65 5.72
CA ILE A 43 -24.76 -6.42 6.21
C ILE A 43 -25.64 -5.87 7.33
N ILE A 44 -24.99 -5.52 8.43
CA ILE A 44 -25.64 -4.96 9.61
C ILE A 44 -24.88 -3.72 10.01
N LEU A 45 -25.59 -2.62 10.22
CA LEU A 45 -25.04 -1.41 10.78
C LEU A 45 -25.18 -1.46 12.29
N VAL A 46 -24.08 -1.28 13.01
CA VAL A 46 -24.02 -1.35 14.48
C VAL A 46 -23.49 -0.02 15.00
N SER A 47 -24.03 0.48 16.11
CA SER A 47 -23.43 1.63 16.79
C SER A 47 -22.01 1.27 17.27
N ASN A 48 -21.13 2.26 17.34
CA ASN A 48 -19.77 2.13 17.87
C ASN A 48 -19.44 3.34 18.74
N SER A 49 -20.34 3.62 19.68
CA SER A 49 -20.33 4.81 20.52
C SER A 49 -19.14 4.89 21.47
N GLN A 50 -18.48 3.77 21.73
CA GLN A 50 -17.30 3.65 22.60
C GLN A 50 -16.02 3.42 21.82
N ASP A 51 -16.05 3.48 20.49
CA ASP A 51 -14.92 3.16 19.60
C ASP A 51 -14.28 1.77 19.92
N SER A 52 -15.14 0.81 20.22
CA SER A 52 -14.74 -0.49 20.74
C SER A 52 -14.16 -1.42 19.68
N PHE A 53 -14.40 -1.14 18.39
CA PHE A 53 -13.91 -1.93 17.25
C PHE A 53 -13.66 -1.04 16.04
N ALA A 54 -12.70 -1.44 15.20
CA ALA A 54 -12.20 -0.67 14.08
C ALA A 54 -12.39 -1.42 12.75
N LYS A 55 -12.22 -0.69 11.64
CA LYS A 55 -12.19 -1.27 10.30
C LYS A 55 -11.17 -2.41 10.22
N GLY A 56 -11.59 -3.56 9.69
CA GLY A 56 -10.80 -4.76 9.56
C GLY A 56 -10.92 -5.73 10.74
N ASP A 57 -11.52 -5.32 11.85
CA ASP A 57 -11.73 -6.20 13.00
C ASP A 57 -12.75 -7.30 12.69
N TYR A 58 -12.52 -8.47 13.26
CA TYR A 58 -13.53 -9.52 13.38
C TYR A 58 -14.29 -9.32 14.68
N ILE A 59 -15.60 -9.30 14.59
CA ILE A 59 -16.48 -9.14 15.74
C ILE A 59 -17.53 -10.22 15.78
N THR A 60 -17.95 -10.58 17.00
CA THR A 60 -19.07 -11.49 17.23
C THR A 60 -20.19 -10.73 17.92
N ILE A 61 -21.38 -10.79 17.33
CA ILE A 61 -22.61 -10.20 17.87
C ILE A 61 -23.26 -11.22 18.80
N LEU A 62 -23.50 -10.81 20.04
CA LEU A 62 -24.14 -11.63 21.06
C LEU A 62 -25.46 -11.00 21.52
N ILE A 63 -26.43 -11.85 21.84
CA ILE A 63 -27.67 -11.49 22.56
C ILE A 63 -27.66 -12.27 23.87
N ASN A 64 -27.76 -11.56 24.98
CA ASN A 64 -27.74 -12.17 26.31
C ASN A 64 -26.53 -13.12 26.53
N LYS A 65 -25.37 -12.71 26.05
CA LYS A 65 -24.10 -13.47 26.08
C LYS A 65 -24.10 -14.76 25.22
N VAL A 66 -25.13 -14.98 24.39
CA VAL A 66 -25.15 -16.08 23.41
C VAL A 66 -24.63 -15.53 22.06
N PRO A 67 -23.60 -16.13 21.46
CA PRO A 67 -23.13 -15.73 20.14
C PRO A 67 -24.18 -16.06 19.08
N VAL A 68 -24.52 -15.04 18.28
CA VAL A 68 -25.55 -15.15 17.24
C VAL A 68 -24.91 -15.09 15.85
N ALA A 69 -24.03 -14.14 15.61
CA ALA A 69 -23.38 -13.99 14.30
C ALA A 69 -21.97 -13.46 14.47
N ARG A 70 -21.07 -13.81 13.53
CA ARG A 70 -19.73 -13.27 13.40
C ARG A 70 -19.60 -12.54 12.08
N GLY A 71 -18.88 -11.44 12.09
CA GLY A 71 -18.64 -10.65 10.90
C GLY A 71 -17.30 -9.94 10.93
N VAL A 72 -16.96 -9.33 9.82
CA VAL A 72 -15.83 -8.42 9.67
C VAL A 72 -16.37 -7.02 9.49
N VAL A 73 -15.66 -6.02 10.00
CA VAL A 73 -15.97 -4.58 9.86
C VAL A 73 -15.32 -4.05 8.59
N PRO A 74 -16.01 -3.95 7.43
CA PRO A 74 -15.44 -3.41 6.22
C PRO A 74 -15.30 -1.89 6.27
N LYS A 75 -16.17 -1.21 7.05
CA LYS A 75 -16.18 0.25 7.17
C LYS A 75 -16.61 0.67 8.57
N GLN A 76 -16.01 1.76 9.07
CA GLN A 76 -16.33 2.40 10.34
C GLN A 76 -16.44 3.91 10.13
N GLU A 77 -17.35 4.53 10.84
CA GLU A 77 -17.50 5.98 11.03
C GLU A 77 -17.51 6.30 12.53
N GLU A 78 -17.46 7.58 12.90
CA GLU A 78 -17.26 8.02 14.29
C GLU A 78 -18.13 7.28 15.32
N ASN A 79 -19.40 7.02 15.03
CA ASN A 79 -20.35 6.43 15.97
C ASN A 79 -21.03 5.15 15.47
N GLN A 80 -20.61 4.63 14.31
CA GLN A 80 -21.24 3.47 13.70
C GLN A 80 -20.25 2.67 12.84
N ALA A 81 -20.54 1.40 12.64
CA ALA A 81 -19.77 0.54 11.78
C ALA A 81 -20.66 -0.43 11.00
N ALA A 82 -20.31 -0.67 9.75
CA ALA A 82 -20.91 -1.74 8.97
C ALA A 82 -20.21 -3.05 9.33
N VAL A 83 -21.00 -4.08 9.52
CA VAL A 83 -20.54 -5.44 9.80
C VAL A 83 -21.02 -6.34 8.67
N LYS A 84 -20.10 -6.92 7.93
CA LYS A 84 -20.39 -7.95 6.94
C LYS A 84 -20.41 -9.30 7.66
N VAL A 85 -21.57 -9.91 7.76
CA VAL A 85 -21.74 -11.22 8.40
C VAL A 85 -21.01 -12.29 7.58
N THR A 86 -20.15 -13.05 8.26
CA THR A 86 -19.37 -14.14 7.66
C THR A 86 -19.83 -15.50 8.19
N LYS A 87 -20.45 -15.54 9.37
CA LYS A 87 -20.93 -16.78 9.98
C LYS A 87 -22.12 -16.51 10.90
N VAL A 88 -23.10 -17.38 10.90
CA VAL A 88 -24.22 -17.37 11.83
C VAL A 88 -24.09 -18.56 12.78
N TYR A 89 -24.19 -18.32 14.07
CA TYR A 89 -24.14 -19.37 15.11
C TYR A 89 -25.49 -19.82 15.54
N ASP A 90 -26.48 -18.91 15.61
CA ASP A 90 -27.85 -19.18 15.98
C ASP A 90 -28.79 -18.53 14.97
N GLU A 91 -29.38 -19.37 14.09
CA GLU A 91 -30.26 -18.91 13.04
C GLU A 91 -31.58 -18.33 13.56
N GLU A 92 -32.13 -18.88 14.66
CA GLU A 92 -33.41 -18.39 15.18
C GLU A 92 -33.26 -16.99 15.76
N LEU A 93 -32.22 -16.75 16.56
CA LEU A 93 -31.89 -15.42 17.07
C LEU A 93 -31.54 -14.47 15.95
N PHE A 94 -30.77 -14.91 14.95
CA PHE A 94 -30.36 -14.07 13.80
C PHE A 94 -31.57 -13.66 12.93
N LYS A 95 -32.52 -14.58 12.68
CA LYS A 95 -33.77 -14.26 11.95
C LYS A 95 -34.63 -13.21 12.67
N ASN A 96 -34.50 -13.16 13.99
CA ASN A 96 -35.25 -12.24 14.85
C ASN A 96 -34.52 -10.93 15.14
N PHE A 97 -33.40 -10.61 14.44
CA PHE A 97 -32.76 -9.31 14.56
C PHE A 97 -33.70 -8.19 14.11
N PHE A 98 -33.76 -7.12 14.90
CA PHE A 98 -34.53 -5.92 14.57
C PHE A 98 -33.77 -4.64 14.89
N VAL A 99 -34.13 -3.56 14.21
CA VAL A 99 -33.51 -2.24 14.36
C VAL A 99 -33.74 -1.70 15.79
N ASN A 100 -32.71 -1.04 16.34
CA ASN A 100 -32.61 -0.56 17.73
C ASN A 100 -32.54 -1.66 18.80
N GLN A 101 -32.26 -2.90 18.42
CA GLN A 101 -32.00 -3.97 19.37
C GLN A 101 -30.65 -3.75 20.06
N ASP A 102 -30.64 -3.90 21.41
CA ASP A 102 -29.41 -3.92 22.18
C ASP A 102 -28.67 -5.24 21.95
N VAL A 103 -27.39 -5.14 21.64
CA VAL A 103 -26.49 -6.28 21.38
C VAL A 103 -25.16 -6.08 22.11
N GLN A 104 -24.50 -7.18 22.37
CA GLN A 104 -23.14 -7.17 22.90
C GLN A 104 -22.17 -7.53 21.80
N ILE A 105 -21.09 -6.80 21.71
CA ILE A 105 -20.05 -7.02 20.69
C ILE A 105 -18.79 -7.54 21.37
N LEU A 106 -18.33 -8.69 20.90
CA LEU A 106 -17.02 -9.26 21.27
C LEU A 106 -16.06 -9.03 20.12
N ARG A 107 -14.94 -8.39 20.38
CA ARG A 107 -13.86 -8.19 19.41
C ARG A 107 -12.89 -9.37 19.44
N GLY A 108 -12.53 -9.91 18.26
CA GLY A 108 -11.48 -10.91 18.10
C GLY A 108 -11.96 -12.34 18.15
N ASP A 109 -11.29 -13.19 18.95
CA ASP A 109 -11.58 -14.63 19.04
C ASP A 109 -12.81 -14.92 19.92
N ASP A 110 -13.74 -15.71 19.39
CA ASP A 110 -14.98 -16.11 20.02
C ASP A 110 -15.00 -17.60 20.44
N SER A 111 -13.87 -18.28 20.36
CA SER A 111 -13.75 -19.71 20.66
C SER A 111 -14.23 -20.09 22.07
N ALA A 112 -14.21 -19.12 23.02
CA ALA A 112 -14.68 -19.31 24.38
C ALA A 112 -16.22 -19.39 24.52
N TYR A 113 -16.99 -18.97 23.50
CA TYR A 113 -18.47 -18.85 23.58
C TYR A 113 -19.26 -19.97 22.91
N GLY A 114 -18.61 -20.97 22.34
CA GLY A 114 -19.29 -22.14 21.83
C GLY A 114 -18.76 -22.77 20.56
N LYS A 115 -19.12 -24.01 20.30
CA LYS A 115 -18.75 -24.68 19.05
C LYS A 115 -19.71 -24.26 17.94
N PRO A 116 -19.17 -23.94 16.74
CA PRO A 116 -20.00 -23.58 15.59
C PRO A 116 -20.88 -24.78 15.15
N ALA A 117 -22.09 -24.50 14.74
CA ALA A 117 -22.93 -25.48 14.05
C ALA A 117 -22.34 -25.78 12.66
N ASP A 118 -22.25 -27.07 12.38
CA ASP A 118 -21.48 -27.65 11.27
C ASP A 118 -22.27 -27.73 9.96
N ASN A 119 -22.90 -26.67 9.46
CA ASN A 119 -23.56 -26.69 8.13
C ASN A 119 -23.92 -25.25 7.69
N GLN A 120 -23.08 -24.56 6.92
CA GLN A 120 -23.42 -23.18 6.56
C GLN A 120 -23.03 -22.68 5.17
N ASP A 121 -22.70 -23.53 4.21
CA ASP A 121 -22.39 -23.04 2.85
C ASP A 121 -23.59 -22.55 2.04
N ASP A 122 -24.84 -22.80 2.50
CA ASP A 122 -26.07 -22.51 1.73
C ASP A 122 -26.90 -21.30 2.21
N GLN A 123 -26.54 -20.65 3.34
CA GLN A 123 -27.40 -19.64 3.98
C GLN A 123 -27.47 -18.28 3.27
N PHE A 124 -26.51 -17.96 2.41
CA PHE A 124 -26.45 -16.66 1.75
C PHE A 124 -26.68 -16.76 0.24
N LYS A 125 -27.63 -17.55 -0.20
CA LYS A 125 -28.08 -17.50 -1.60
C LYS A 125 -28.79 -16.17 -1.85
N ILE A 126 -28.25 -15.37 -2.75
CA ILE A 126 -28.92 -14.19 -3.31
C ILE A 126 -30.14 -14.69 -4.05
N THR A 127 -31.32 -14.38 -3.55
CA THR A 127 -32.59 -14.86 -4.13
C THR A 127 -33.18 -13.90 -5.16
N ASP A 128 -32.79 -12.62 -5.12
CA ASP A 128 -33.25 -11.60 -6.08
C ASP A 128 -32.24 -10.45 -6.22
N SER A 129 -32.40 -9.68 -7.31
CA SER A 129 -31.53 -8.53 -7.62
C SER A 129 -31.80 -7.32 -6.71
N GLU A 130 -33.00 -7.22 -6.13
CA GLU A 130 -33.41 -6.10 -5.28
C GLU A 130 -32.71 -6.14 -3.92
N SER A 131 -32.60 -7.36 -3.33
CA SER A 131 -31.85 -7.52 -2.08
C SER A 131 -30.34 -7.30 -2.24
N LEU A 132 -29.78 -7.61 -3.42
CA LEU A 132 -28.38 -7.29 -3.72
C LEU A 132 -28.16 -5.78 -3.81
N TYR A 133 -29.15 -5.05 -4.38
CA TYR A 133 -29.12 -3.61 -4.48
C TYR A 133 -29.18 -2.94 -3.10
N ASP A 134 -30.05 -3.44 -2.22
CA ASP A 134 -30.18 -3.00 -0.83
C ASP A 134 -28.86 -3.16 -0.04
N ASP A 135 -28.17 -4.30 -0.20
CA ASP A 135 -26.86 -4.53 0.43
C ASP A 135 -25.79 -3.55 -0.05
N THR A 136 -25.78 -3.25 -1.35
CA THR A 136 -24.84 -2.26 -1.91
C THR A 136 -25.17 -0.84 -1.45
N THR A 137 -26.42 -0.50 -1.43
CA THR A 137 -26.91 0.83 -0.99
C THR A 137 -26.55 1.09 0.47
N LEU A 138 -26.72 0.11 1.36
CA LEU A 138 -26.30 0.23 2.76
C LEU A 138 -24.80 0.45 2.94
N LEU A 139 -23.99 -0.11 2.06
CA LEU A 139 -22.53 0.14 2.09
C LEU A 139 -22.17 1.50 1.49
N GLU A 140 -22.99 2.02 0.58
CA GLU A 140 -22.69 3.23 -0.17
C GLU A 140 -23.39 4.48 0.39
N GLU A 141 -24.69 4.44 0.69
CA GLU A 141 -25.46 5.64 1.10
C GLU A 141 -25.39 5.94 2.60
N ASP A 142 -25.52 4.94 3.46
CA ASP A 142 -25.59 5.17 4.92
C ASP A 142 -24.22 5.36 5.57
N LEU A 143 -23.14 4.98 4.85
CA LEU A 143 -21.76 5.15 5.29
C LEU A 143 -20.99 6.20 4.48
N TYR A 144 -21.64 6.86 3.52
CA TYR A 144 -21.15 8.08 2.85
C TYR A 144 -21.78 9.33 3.47
N GLY A 145 -21.56 9.53 4.76
CA GLY A 145 -21.62 10.85 5.39
C GLY A 145 -20.37 11.61 4.99
N ASP A 146 -20.49 12.39 3.94
CA ASP A 146 -19.73 13.60 3.59
C ASP A 146 -18.19 13.61 3.78
N GLU A 147 -17.53 12.48 3.62
CA GLU A 147 -16.10 12.47 3.30
C GLU A 147 -15.88 11.53 2.13
N SER A 148 -15.43 12.11 1.02
CA SER A 148 -14.83 11.41 -0.13
C SER A 148 -13.51 10.73 0.28
N GLN A 149 -13.53 9.93 1.34
CA GLN A 149 -12.39 9.13 1.75
C GLN A 149 -12.26 7.96 0.78
N GLN A 150 -11.35 8.16 -0.08
CA GLN A 150 -10.62 7.28 -0.98
C GLN A 150 -11.04 5.80 -0.90
N THR A 151 -12.06 5.44 -1.69
CA THR A 151 -12.36 4.04 -2.03
C THR A 151 -11.24 3.41 -2.86
N GLY A 152 -10.14 4.14 -3.05
CA GLY A 152 -9.01 3.80 -3.89
C GLY A 152 -8.18 2.62 -3.40
N VAL A 153 -7.47 2.02 -4.33
CA VAL A 153 -6.47 0.97 -4.05
C VAL A 153 -5.36 1.51 -3.14
N ILE A 154 -4.98 2.79 -3.32
CA ILE A 154 -4.08 3.55 -2.46
C ILE A 154 -4.97 4.38 -1.52
N LYS A 155 -4.72 4.26 -0.23
CA LYS A 155 -5.56 4.87 0.83
C LYS A 155 -4.92 6.08 1.49
N ASN A 156 -3.60 6.18 1.47
CA ASN A 156 -2.85 7.25 2.10
C ASN A 156 -2.24 8.17 1.04
N ASP A 157 -2.07 9.42 1.40
CA ASP A 157 -1.57 10.47 0.50
C ASP A 157 -0.06 10.41 0.25
N ASN A 158 0.65 9.50 0.93
CA ASN A 158 2.09 9.37 0.85
C ASN A 158 2.51 7.96 0.46
N ILE A 159 3.45 7.86 -0.48
CA ILE A 159 4.05 6.60 -0.91
C ILE A 159 5.57 6.79 -0.95
N ALA A 160 6.30 6.03 -0.16
CA ALA A 160 7.74 5.89 -0.28
C ALA A 160 8.08 4.60 -1.05
N SER A 161 9.08 4.64 -1.90
CA SER A 161 9.50 3.47 -2.67
C SER A 161 11.00 3.38 -2.84
N VAL A 162 11.49 2.15 -2.98
CA VAL A 162 12.88 1.83 -3.31
C VAL A 162 12.91 0.75 -4.38
N GLY A 163 13.89 0.80 -5.26
CA GLY A 163 13.94 -0.13 -6.37
C GLY A 163 15.28 -0.18 -7.09
N ILE A 164 15.28 -0.99 -8.13
CA ILE A 164 16.36 -1.08 -9.12
C ILE A 164 15.78 -0.86 -10.50
N GLY A 165 16.55 -0.23 -11.36
CA GLY A 165 16.14 0.05 -12.73
C GLY A 165 17.30 -0.03 -13.71
N LEU A 166 16.95 0.01 -14.96
CA LEU A 166 17.84 0.14 -16.10
C LEU A 166 17.71 1.56 -16.65
N VAL A 167 18.81 2.19 -16.89
CA VAL A 167 18.91 3.54 -17.49
C VAL A 167 19.83 3.50 -18.67
N ASP A 168 19.49 4.28 -19.69
CA ASP A 168 20.37 4.48 -20.84
C ASP A 168 21.61 5.29 -20.42
N GLY A 169 22.75 4.89 -20.91
CA GLY A 169 24.02 5.54 -20.71
C GLY A 169 24.92 5.38 -21.92
N PHE A 170 26.18 5.80 -21.78
CA PHE A 170 27.19 5.68 -22.84
C PHE A 170 28.39 4.94 -22.30
N ASN A 171 29.07 4.19 -23.16
CA ASN A 171 30.37 3.62 -22.86
C ASN A 171 31.51 4.50 -23.37
N THR A 172 32.78 4.15 -23.09
CA THR A 172 33.99 4.87 -23.51
C THR A 172 34.08 5.12 -25.02
N ALA A 173 33.45 4.29 -25.83
CA ALA A 173 33.40 4.46 -27.28
C ALA A 173 32.26 5.40 -27.74
N GLY A 174 31.52 6.03 -26.80
CA GLY A 174 30.35 6.87 -27.12
C GLY A 174 29.14 6.03 -27.59
N LYS A 175 29.19 4.71 -27.42
CA LYS A 175 28.11 3.85 -27.83
C LYS A 175 27.09 3.69 -26.67
N GLN A 176 25.81 3.72 -27.02
CA GLN A 176 24.72 3.53 -26.05
C GLN A 176 24.87 2.18 -25.32
N ASP A 177 24.77 2.22 -24.01
CA ASP A 177 24.85 1.08 -23.12
C ASP A 177 23.80 1.22 -22.01
N THR A 178 23.48 0.13 -21.34
CA THR A 178 22.44 0.12 -20.29
C THR A 178 23.08 -0.10 -18.94
N ASN A 179 22.84 0.81 -18.00
CA ASN A 179 23.37 0.75 -16.66
C ASN A 179 22.31 0.40 -15.64
N THR A 180 22.71 -0.35 -14.61
CA THR A 180 21.84 -0.64 -13.47
C THR A 180 21.86 0.51 -12.49
N GLN A 181 20.68 1.03 -12.15
CA GLN A 181 20.46 2.14 -11.23
C GLN A 181 19.74 1.66 -9.97
N TYR A 182 20.20 2.12 -8.80
CA TYR A 182 19.43 2.06 -7.55
C TYR A 182 18.63 3.33 -7.39
N ASN A 183 17.39 3.22 -6.98
CA ASN A 183 16.50 4.36 -6.89
C ASN A 183 15.68 4.36 -5.60
N ALA A 184 15.29 5.55 -5.19
CA ALA A 184 14.31 5.82 -4.16
C ALA A 184 13.38 6.92 -4.65
N ALA A 185 12.10 6.84 -4.27
CA ALA A 185 11.14 7.87 -4.62
C ALA A 185 10.14 8.10 -3.50
N TRP A 186 9.62 9.31 -3.45
CA TRP A 186 8.53 9.70 -2.58
C TRP A 186 7.46 10.40 -3.40
N SER A 187 6.24 9.87 -3.37
CA SER A 187 5.07 10.42 -4.02
C SER A 187 4.12 10.98 -2.98
N PHE A 188 3.59 12.17 -3.25
CA PHE A 188 2.60 12.83 -2.42
C PHE A 188 1.36 13.15 -3.26
N GLN A 189 0.17 12.84 -2.74
CA GLN A 189 -1.10 13.14 -3.37
C GLN A 189 -1.48 14.60 -3.10
N VAL A 190 -1.69 15.36 -4.16
CA VAL A 190 -2.09 16.78 -4.08
C VAL A 190 -3.60 16.92 -4.22
N GLU A 191 -4.19 16.08 -5.07
CA GLU A 191 -5.63 16.05 -5.35
C GLU A 191 -6.03 14.62 -5.67
N LYS A 192 -7.32 14.31 -5.66
CA LYS A 192 -7.89 12.95 -5.74
C LYS A 192 -7.16 11.97 -6.68
N ASN A 193 -6.65 12.43 -7.81
CA ASN A 193 -5.93 11.58 -8.78
C ASN A 193 -4.58 12.20 -9.19
N ILE A 194 -4.17 13.32 -8.60
CA ILE A 194 -2.95 14.04 -8.97
C ILE A 194 -1.89 13.83 -7.90
N TRP A 195 -0.74 13.37 -8.34
CA TRP A 195 0.41 13.06 -7.49
C TRP A 195 1.63 13.83 -7.96
N ILE A 196 2.46 14.24 -7.02
CA ILE A 196 3.80 14.77 -7.26
C ILE A 196 4.80 13.78 -6.69
N GLU A 197 5.84 13.47 -7.45
CA GLU A 197 6.91 12.57 -7.02
C GLU A 197 8.26 13.22 -7.15
N GLY A 198 9.06 13.11 -6.08
CA GLY A 198 10.49 13.27 -6.10
C GLY A 198 11.16 11.90 -6.22
N PHE A 199 12.03 11.74 -7.21
CA PHE A 199 12.76 10.50 -7.48
C PHE A 199 14.26 10.79 -7.49
N ILE A 200 15.03 9.91 -6.84
CA ILE A 200 16.48 9.96 -6.78
C ILE A 200 17.00 8.63 -7.29
N GLY A 201 17.90 8.68 -8.26
CA GLY A 201 18.57 7.51 -8.81
C GLY A 201 20.10 7.66 -8.78
N ARG A 202 20.80 6.55 -8.59
CA ARG A 202 22.27 6.50 -8.68
C ARG A 202 22.71 5.27 -9.42
N HIS A 203 23.59 5.47 -10.43
CA HIS A 203 24.25 4.39 -11.15
C HIS A 203 25.74 4.69 -11.35
N LEU A 204 26.49 3.66 -11.68
CA LEU A 204 27.92 3.73 -11.93
C LEU A 204 28.19 3.32 -13.38
N ILE A 205 28.84 4.21 -14.14
CA ILE A 205 29.38 3.91 -15.47
C ILE A 205 30.83 3.51 -15.28
N ARG A 206 31.14 2.26 -15.54
CA ARG A 206 32.49 1.73 -15.40
C ARG A 206 33.30 2.06 -16.63
N ALA A 207 34.62 2.25 -16.42
CA ALA A 207 35.59 2.55 -17.48
C ALA A 207 35.11 3.73 -18.35
N PHE A 208 34.69 4.83 -17.74
CA PHE A 208 34.22 6.04 -18.41
C PHE A 208 34.62 7.28 -17.60
N PRO A 209 35.20 8.34 -18.24
CA PRO A 209 35.44 8.53 -19.68
C PRO A 209 36.69 7.79 -20.22
N ALA A 210 37.47 7.12 -19.37
CA ALA A 210 38.63 6.33 -19.72
C ALA A 210 38.64 4.98 -18.97
N ASP A 211 39.41 4.03 -19.45
CA ASP A 211 39.39 2.62 -18.95
C ASP A 211 39.71 2.46 -17.46
N ASP A 212 40.40 3.43 -16.85
CA ASP A 212 40.79 3.43 -15.44
C ASP A 212 39.95 4.38 -14.57
N ILE A 213 38.91 4.96 -15.13
CA ILE A 213 38.05 5.93 -14.45
C ILE A 213 36.60 5.37 -14.40
N ASP A 214 36.02 5.42 -13.23
CA ASP A 214 34.58 5.14 -13.04
C ASP A 214 33.83 6.42 -12.72
N THR A 215 32.68 6.64 -13.37
CA THR A 215 31.85 7.83 -13.19
C THR A 215 30.56 7.43 -12.46
N ALA A 216 30.30 8.09 -11.33
CA ALA A 216 29.04 7.97 -10.62
C ALA A 216 28.05 9.04 -11.10
N VAL A 217 26.89 8.62 -11.58
CA VAL A 217 25.84 9.53 -12.03
C VAL A 217 24.70 9.51 -11.00
N ASN A 218 24.35 10.71 -10.51
CA ASN A 218 23.19 10.91 -9.65
C ASN A 218 22.11 11.62 -10.48
N GLN A 219 20.88 11.10 -10.40
CA GLN A 219 19.71 11.65 -11.08
C GLN A 219 18.68 12.10 -10.06
N TYR A 220 18.13 13.28 -10.27
CA TYR A 220 17.04 13.86 -9.49
C TYR A 220 15.89 14.15 -10.47
N ILE A 221 14.73 13.54 -10.23
CA ILE A 221 13.61 13.67 -11.15
C ILE A 221 12.39 14.14 -10.39
N PHE A 222 11.69 15.14 -10.90
CA PHE A 222 10.41 15.58 -10.42
C PHE A 222 9.34 15.16 -11.42
N ARG A 223 8.33 14.44 -10.97
CA ARG A 223 7.25 13.90 -11.82
C ARG A 223 5.89 14.36 -11.31
N ALA A 224 5.04 14.77 -12.24
CA ALA A 224 3.60 14.92 -12.01
C ALA A 224 2.91 13.68 -12.60
N LYS A 225 2.06 13.06 -11.81
CA LYS A 225 1.40 11.78 -12.14
C LYS A 225 -0.11 11.92 -12.03
N TYR A 226 -0.82 11.15 -12.82
CA TYR A 226 -2.27 11.01 -12.71
C TYR A 226 -2.63 9.54 -12.48
N SER A 227 -3.39 9.24 -11.41
CA SER A 227 -3.69 7.87 -11.05
C SER A 227 -5.00 7.38 -11.68
N PHE A 228 -4.93 6.17 -12.25
CA PHE A 228 -6.08 5.39 -12.73
C PHE A 228 -6.11 4.07 -11.97
N GLU A 229 -7.24 3.74 -11.41
CA GLU A 229 -7.44 2.44 -10.79
C GLU A 229 -7.70 1.37 -11.84
N GLY A 230 -7.03 0.25 -11.69
CA GLY A 230 -7.18 -0.92 -12.54
C GLY A 230 -7.77 -2.12 -11.79
N PRO A 231 -8.07 -3.19 -12.51
CA PRO A 231 -8.56 -4.42 -11.91
C PRO A 231 -7.51 -5.06 -10.98
N LEU A 232 -7.96 -5.95 -10.09
CA LEU A 232 -7.09 -6.75 -9.23
C LEU A 232 -6.17 -5.92 -8.31
N TYR A 233 -6.65 -4.79 -7.79
CA TYR A 233 -5.89 -3.90 -6.91
C TYR A 233 -4.60 -3.37 -7.55
N THR A 234 -4.71 -2.94 -8.81
CA THR A 234 -3.64 -2.26 -9.52
C THR A 234 -3.95 -0.78 -9.66
N VAL A 235 -2.91 0.04 -9.68
CA VAL A 235 -3.01 1.47 -10.02
C VAL A 235 -1.99 1.77 -11.10
N PHE A 236 -2.41 2.47 -12.12
CA PHE A 236 -1.57 2.93 -13.22
C PHE A 236 -1.45 4.44 -13.17
N MET A 237 -0.23 4.95 -13.19
CA MET A 237 0.06 6.38 -13.09
C MET A 237 0.96 6.83 -14.24
N PRO A 238 0.41 7.27 -15.38
CA PRO A 238 1.20 7.99 -16.38
C PRO A 238 1.78 9.27 -15.75
N TYR A 239 2.97 9.65 -16.22
CA TYR A 239 3.64 10.81 -15.70
C TYR A 239 4.34 11.61 -16.80
N VAL A 240 4.55 12.88 -16.48
CA VAL A 240 5.50 13.78 -17.12
C VAL A 240 6.40 14.38 -16.05
N GLY A 241 7.62 14.69 -16.40
CA GLY A 241 8.56 15.21 -15.41
C GLY A 241 9.78 15.87 -16.03
N TYR A 242 10.69 16.26 -15.16
CA TYR A 242 11.96 16.83 -15.52
C TYR A 242 13.07 16.18 -14.71
N LYS A 243 14.12 15.74 -15.41
CA LYS A 243 15.31 15.09 -14.86
C LYS A 243 16.48 16.06 -14.84
N PHE A 244 17.18 16.08 -13.72
CA PHE A 244 18.51 16.71 -13.54
C PHE A 244 19.51 15.59 -13.30
N ALA A 245 20.64 15.61 -13.99
CA ALA A 245 21.71 14.66 -13.81
C ALA A 245 23.00 15.36 -13.42
N THR A 246 23.73 14.78 -12.48
CA THR A 246 25.08 15.21 -12.10
C THR A 246 26.03 14.03 -12.14
N ALA A 247 27.23 14.23 -12.68
CA ALA A 247 28.25 13.19 -12.79
C ALA A 247 29.46 13.52 -11.89
N ASP A 248 29.92 12.52 -11.17
CA ASP A 248 31.15 12.59 -10.37
C ASP A 248 32.16 11.58 -10.94
N SER A 249 33.24 12.10 -11.52
CA SER A 249 34.25 11.32 -12.22
C SER A 249 35.65 11.63 -11.67
N PRO A 250 36.04 11.06 -10.53
CA PRO A 250 37.34 11.33 -9.91
C PRO A 250 38.47 10.90 -10.80
N GLY A 251 39.30 11.86 -11.18
CA GLY A 251 40.48 11.62 -12.02
C GLY A 251 40.33 11.98 -13.51
N ALA A 252 39.09 12.26 -13.97
CA ALA A 252 38.87 12.81 -15.31
C ALA A 252 39.48 14.20 -15.43
N GLY A 253 40.09 14.50 -16.59
CA GLY A 253 40.68 15.79 -16.86
C GLY A 253 42.04 16.05 -16.19
N ASP A 254 42.72 15.02 -15.64
CA ASP A 254 44.05 15.18 -15.06
C ASP A 254 45.12 15.34 -16.15
N VAL A 255 45.45 16.60 -16.48
CA VAL A 255 46.43 16.94 -17.49
C VAL A 255 47.79 16.31 -17.24
N SER A 256 48.16 16.06 -15.97
CA SER A 256 49.47 15.46 -15.64
C SER A 256 49.59 14.01 -16.09
N LYS A 257 48.46 13.31 -16.24
CA LYS A 257 48.43 11.90 -16.65
C LYS A 257 48.25 11.73 -18.16
N VAL A 258 47.39 12.53 -18.77
CA VAL A 258 46.93 12.27 -20.15
C VAL A 258 47.23 13.36 -21.16
N GLY A 259 47.73 14.52 -20.71
CA GLY A 259 47.93 15.70 -21.56
C GLY A 259 46.65 16.54 -21.77
N SER A 260 46.82 17.79 -22.20
CA SER A 260 45.74 18.78 -22.22
C SER A 260 44.56 18.40 -23.12
N ASP A 261 44.84 17.89 -24.33
CA ASP A 261 43.80 17.62 -25.33
C ASP A 261 42.93 16.39 -24.94
N GLN A 262 43.56 15.42 -24.28
CA GLN A 262 42.82 14.24 -23.80
C GLN A 262 42.06 14.58 -22.54
N ALA A 263 42.65 15.34 -21.61
CA ALA A 263 41.98 15.82 -20.41
C ALA A 263 40.71 16.61 -20.76
N GLN A 264 40.76 17.50 -21.77
CA GLN A 264 39.56 18.22 -22.19
C GLN A 264 38.47 17.29 -22.76
N ARG A 265 38.87 16.31 -23.57
CA ARG A 265 37.91 15.31 -24.11
C ARG A 265 37.23 14.49 -23.00
N GLU A 266 37.98 14.11 -21.97
CA GLU A 266 37.41 13.42 -20.82
C GLU A 266 36.38 14.27 -20.11
N LEU A 267 36.64 15.55 -19.87
CA LEU A 267 35.70 16.49 -19.26
C LEU A 267 34.44 16.69 -20.13
N ASP A 268 34.63 16.82 -21.45
CA ASP A 268 33.51 16.98 -22.40
C ASP A 268 32.61 15.73 -22.41
N LEU A 269 33.21 14.52 -22.28
CA LEU A 269 32.45 13.27 -22.15
C LEU A 269 31.69 13.23 -20.84
N VAL A 270 32.28 13.58 -19.70
CA VAL A 270 31.58 13.66 -18.41
C VAL A 270 30.42 14.65 -18.47
N ALA A 271 30.65 15.84 -19.02
CA ALA A 271 29.61 16.86 -19.22
C ALA A 271 28.45 16.36 -20.12
N SER A 272 28.72 15.45 -21.06
CA SER A 272 27.67 14.88 -21.92
C SER A 272 26.71 13.97 -21.20
N VAL A 273 27.05 13.48 -20.01
CA VAL A 273 26.19 12.62 -19.16
C VAL A 273 25.33 13.46 -18.20
N GLU A 274 25.74 14.71 -17.97
CA GLU A 274 25.01 15.69 -17.16
C GLU A 274 23.91 16.37 -17.98
N GLN A 275 22.95 15.57 -18.47
CA GLN A 275 21.89 16.12 -19.32
C GLN A 275 20.59 16.28 -18.51
N ASP A 276 20.09 17.50 -18.59
CA ASP A 276 18.76 17.84 -18.10
C ASP A 276 17.75 17.62 -19.22
N GLU A 277 16.68 16.86 -18.94
CA GLU A 277 15.70 16.54 -19.98
C GLU A 277 14.28 16.37 -19.45
N PHE A 278 13.32 16.60 -20.33
CA PHE A 278 11.93 16.20 -20.07
C PHE A 278 11.78 14.69 -20.16
N VAL A 279 11.06 14.15 -19.21
CA VAL A 279 10.80 12.71 -19.10
C VAL A 279 9.30 12.42 -19.08
N PHE A 280 8.93 11.27 -19.63
CA PHE A 280 7.57 10.79 -19.62
C PHE A 280 7.55 9.26 -19.52
N GLY A 281 6.48 8.75 -18.96
CA GLY A 281 6.33 7.30 -18.77
C GLY A 281 5.11 6.96 -17.96
N ALA A 282 5.16 5.80 -17.33
CA ALA A 282 4.12 5.31 -16.45
C ALA A 282 4.70 4.52 -15.28
N THR A 283 4.10 4.67 -14.11
CA THR A 283 4.33 3.84 -12.93
C THR A 283 3.11 2.96 -12.71
N GLY A 284 3.33 1.66 -12.58
CA GLY A 284 2.32 0.69 -12.16
C GLY A 284 2.54 0.29 -10.71
N PHE A 285 1.48 0.29 -9.91
CA PHE A 285 1.47 -0.27 -8.56
C PHE A 285 0.55 -1.48 -8.51
N LYS A 286 1.05 -2.58 -7.97
CA LYS A 286 0.26 -3.78 -7.68
C LYS A 286 0.26 -4.00 -6.18
N ARG A 287 -0.89 -3.94 -5.53
CA ARG A 287 -1.01 -4.20 -4.09
C ARG A 287 -0.67 -5.64 -3.78
N LEU A 288 0.29 -5.85 -2.89
CA LEU A 288 0.72 -7.15 -2.39
C LEU A 288 -0.06 -7.52 -1.12
N VAL A 289 0.02 -6.64 -0.14
CA VAL A 289 -0.73 -6.67 1.12
C VAL A 289 -1.15 -5.24 1.46
N PRO A 290 -2.05 -5.01 2.43
CA PRO A 290 -2.39 -3.66 2.85
C PRO A 290 -1.14 -2.82 3.17
N GLY A 291 -1.02 -1.65 2.52
CA GLY A 291 0.10 -0.73 2.68
C GLY A 291 1.33 -1.02 1.81
N TRP A 292 1.48 -2.21 1.23
CA TRP A 292 2.64 -2.59 0.43
C TRP A 292 2.29 -2.85 -1.02
N PHE A 293 3.13 -2.33 -1.93
CA PHE A 293 2.95 -2.46 -3.37
C PHE A 293 4.23 -2.95 -4.04
N LEU A 294 4.06 -3.75 -5.07
CA LEU A 294 5.06 -3.90 -6.12
C LEU A 294 4.95 -2.68 -7.03
N ARG A 295 6.05 -2.00 -7.28
CA ARG A 295 6.16 -0.87 -8.19
C ARG A 295 6.88 -1.31 -9.46
N VAL A 296 6.37 -0.88 -10.61
CA VAL A 296 7.01 -1.05 -11.93
C VAL A 296 7.00 0.30 -12.62
N ASP A 297 8.17 0.77 -13.05
CA ASP A 297 8.34 2.00 -13.81
C ASP A 297 8.72 1.67 -15.26
N ILE A 298 8.07 2.32 -16.21
CA ILE A 298 8.39 2.25 -17.64
C ILE A 298 8.35 3.67 -18.18
N GLY A 299 9.52 4.22 -18.47
CA GLY A 299 9.65 5.60 -18.93
C GLY A 299 10.90 5.83 -19.76
N THR A 300 11.04 7.06 -20.22
CA THR A 300 12.26 7.52 -20.93
C THR A 300 13.44 7.74 -19.99
N ASP A 301 13.17 7.85 -18.70
CA ASP A 301 14.15 8.08 -17.64
C ASP A 301 14.63 6.81 -16.95
N VAL A 302 13.73 5.81 -16.79
CA VAL A 302 14.05 4.54 -16.14
C VAL A 302 13.06 3.45 -16.54
N MET A 303 13.57 2.23 -16.67
CA MET A 303 12.77 1.01 -16.65
C MET A 303 13.13 0.23 -15.39
N GLY A 304 12.20 0.03 -14.47
CA GLY A 304 12.57 -0.53 -13.18
C GLY A 304 11.46 -1.24 -12.43
N VAL A 305 11.87 -1.90 -11.35
CA VAL A 305 10.99 -2.58 -10.42
C VAL A 305 11.41 -2.26 -8.98
N GLY A 306 10.46 -2.18 -8.09
CA GLY A 306 10.72 -1.85 -6.69
C GLY A 306 9.58 -2.24 -5.76
N LEU A 307 9.76 -1.92 -4.50
CA LEU A 307 8.73 -2.03 -3.47
C LEU A 307 8.33 -0.63 -3.01
N ALA A 308 7.06 -0.46 -2.75
CA ALA A 308 6.51 0.79 -2.25
C ALA A 308 5.66 0.54 -1.00
N LEU A 309 5.67 1.51 -0.10
CA LEU A 309 4.92 1.54 1.14
C LEU A 309 4.07 2.82 1.17
N GLU A 310 2.77 2.68 1.38
CA GLU A 310 1.88 3.80 1.68
C GLU A 310 1.83 4.08 3.19
N PHE A 311 1.75 5.36 3.59
CA PHE A 311 1.71 5.79 4.99
C PHE A 311 1.09 7.18 5.18
#